data_8b0f1bb42708ee4c9688e7e93fbcb701
#
_entry.id   8b0f1bb42708ee4c9688e7e93fbcb701
#
_cell.length_a   1.000
_cell.length_b   1.000
_cell.length_c   1.000
_cell.angle_alpha   90.00
_cell.angle_beta   90.00
_cell.angle_gamma   90.00
#
_symmetry.space_group_name_H-M   'P 1'
#
loop_
_entity.id
_entity.type
_entity.pdbx_description
1 polymer ?
#
loop_
_entity_poly.entity_id
_entity_poly.type
_entity_poly.pdbx_seq_one_letter_code
_entity_poly.pdbx_strand_id
1 'polypeptide(L)'
;MLDRRQIHTVIDTLIREARIRSVSDIHITEGMHVWYRIHGCLTQAREVLKEYDIREVLLGMMNEKQRKQFEDGQDVDFAWQTTDGCRQRVNIFCEQKKIAATIRLLNQHIPTLEELKIPTTLYQLSEEPRGIILVTGPTGSGKSTTLAAVIEAMNQKYDRHIITIEDPIEYVYECKKSLIHQREVGQDVTDFASALRSALREDPDVILVGEMRDYETISAALLAAETGHLVLSTLHTTGAAQTVERIIDACPAESQNQVRIQLAGTLKGIISQCLIPCGGGMTRVPATEFLTGSDAILNLIREGKTHQISAMMQSSAASGMHTLNMDLSRLMQQGYITREEAMKFTNNKAELTQYI
;
A
#
# COMPACT_ATOMS: atom_id res chain seq x y z
N MET A 1 -1.85 -28.50 26.70
CA MET A 1 -1.44 -27.11 26.36
C MET A 1 -0.41 -27.20 25.25
N LEU A 2 -0.71 -26.63 24.09
CA LEU A 2 0.18 -26.65 22.93
C LEU A 2 1.40 -25.75 23.21
N ASP A 3 2.60 -26.23 22.89
CA ASP A 3 3.78 -25.35 22.92
C ASP A 3 3.81 -24.42 21.71
N ARG A 4 4.67 -23.37 21.76
CA ARG A 4 4.76 -22.38 20.70
C ARG A 4 5.16 -22.98 19.34
N ARG A 5 5.94 -24.05 19.32
CA ARG A 5 6.35 -24.74 18.08
C ARG A 5 5.18 -25.52 17.47
N GLN A 6 4.37 -26.15 18.32
CA GLN A 6 3.17 -26.87 17.87
C GLN A 6 2.14 -25.88 17.27
N ILE A 7 1.94 -24.71 17.91
CA ILE A 7 1.06 -23.66 17.39
C ILE A 7 1.56 -23.15 16.04
N HIS A 8 2.86 -22.88 15.90
CA HIS A 8 3.44 -22.52 14.62
C HIS A 8 3.18 -23.59 13.53
N THR A 9 3.39 -24.86 13.85
CA THR A 9 3.16 -25.96 12.91
C THR A 9 1.70 -26.05 12.47
N VAL A 10 0.75 -25.87 13.40
CA VAL A 10 -0.69 -25.92 13.14
C VAL A 10 -1.09 -24.76 12.19
N ILE A 11 -0.68 -23.55 12.52
CA ILE A 11 -1.01 -22.35 11.72
C ILE A 11 -0.33 -22.38 10.38
N ASP A 12 0.93 -22.79 10.29
CA ASP A 12 1.67 -22.91 9.02
C ASP A 12 1.03 -23.94 8.08
N THR A 13 0.56 -25.06 8.63
CA THR A 13 -0.15 -26.08 7.86
C THR A 13 -1.48 -25.53 7.33
N LEU A 14 -2.24 -24.84 8.18
CA LEU A 14 -3.48 -24.18 7.81
C LEU A 14 -3.27 -23.16 6.67
N ILE A 15 -2.26 -22.29 6.80
CA ILE A 15 -1.96 -21.26 5.81
C ILE A 15 -1.51 -21.88 4.48
N ARG A 16 -0.67 -22.92 4.52
CA ARG A 16 -0.21 -23.62 3.32
C ARG A 16 -1.38 -24.27 2.56
N GLU A 17 -2.25 -24.97 3.25
CA GLU A 17 -3.45 -25.55 2.63
C GLU A 17 -4.38 -24.50 2.05
N ALA A 18 -4.57 -23.39 2.76
CA ALA A 18 -5.39 -22.29 2.31
C ALA A 18 -4.81 -21.64 1.03
N ARG A 19 -3.49 -21.48 0.93
CA ARG A 19 -2.81 -20.97 -0.28
C ARG A 19 -3.03 -21.85 -1.50
N ILE A 20 -2.93 -23.19 -1.36
CA ILE A 20 -3.19 -24.15 -2.45
C ILE A 20 -4.61 -23.97 -3.00
N ARG A 21 -5.55 -23.55 -2.16
CA ARG A 21 -6.96 -23.31 -2.53
C ARG A 21 -7.25 -21.87 -2.96
N SER A 22 -6.26 -21.03 -3.16
CA SER A 22 -6.42 -19.61 -3.50
C SER A 22 -7.30 -18.83 -2.52
N VAL A 23 -7.19 -19.15 -1.24
CA VAL A 23 -7.87 -18.45 -0.14
C VAL A 23 -7.21 -17.08 0.04
N SER A 24 -8.02 -16.03 0.14
CA SER A 24 -7.54 -14.68 0.47
C SER A 24 -7.57 -14.39 1.97
N ASP A 25 -8.62 -14.85 2.67
CA ASP A 25 -8.79 -14.63 4.10
C ASP A 25 -9.32 -15.90 4.77
N ILE A 26 -8.80 -16.20 5.97
CA ILE A 26 -9.23 -17.29 6.85
C ILE A 26 -9.94 -16.66 8.03
N HIS A 27 -11.15 -17.09 8.30
CA HIS A 27 -11.92 -16.67 9.49
C HIS A 27 -12.05 -17.82 10.46
N ILE A 28 -11.62 -17.60 11.70
CA ILE A 28 -11.61 -18.60 12.79
C ILE A 28 -12.41 -18.02 13.94
N THR A 29 -13.37 -18.78 14.48
CA THR A 29 -14.13 -18.38 15.67
C THR A 29 -14.26 -19.59 16.60
N GLU A 30 -14.05 -19.40 17.89
CA GLU A 30 -14.19 -20.40 18.92
C GLU A 30 -15.60 -21.05 18.90
N GLY A 31 -15.63 -22.37 18.75
CA GLY A 31 -16.89 -23.15 18.70
C GLY A 31 -17.60 -23.10 17.35
N MET A 32 -16.95 -22.58 16.30
CA MET A 32 -17.47 -22.58 14.92
C MET A 32 -16.50 -23.31 13.98
N HIS A 33 -17.00 -23.66 12.79
CA HIS A 33 -16.13 -24.12 11.71
C HIS A 33 -15.28 -22.95 11.18
N VAL A 34 -14.09 -23.25 10.65
CA VAL A 34 -13.27 -22.28 9.92
C VAL A 34 -13.97 -21.92 8.60
N TRP A 35 -13.89 -20.64 8.21
CA TRP A 35 -14.39 -20.15 6.95
C TRP A 35 -13.25 -19.57 6.10
N TYR A 36 -13.28 -19.89 4.82
CA TYR A 36 -12.36 -19.39 3.81
C TYR A 36 -13.06 -18.39 2.89
N ARG A 37 -12.37 -17.30 2.56
CA ARG A 37 -12.77 -16.45 1.45
C ARG A 37 -11.99 -16.85 0.20
N ILE A 38 -12.69 -17.34 -0.80
CA ILE A 38 -12.12 -17.81 -2.08
C ILE A 38 -12.81 -17.03 -3.19
N HIS A 39 -12.05 -16.27 -3.99
CA HIS A 39 -12.57 -15.42 -5.06
C HIS A 39 -13.75 -14.53 -4.60
N GLY A 40 -13.67 -13.98 -3.39
CA GLY A 40 -14.69 -13.12 -2.80
C GLY A 40 -15.86 -13.86 -2.10
N CYS A 41 -16.02 -15.17 -2.33
CA CYS A 41 -17.07 -15.98 -1.72
C CYS A 41 -16.62 -16.62 -0.41
N LEU A 42 -17.49 -16.66 0.61
CA LEU A 42 -17.24 -17.38 1.86
C LEU A 42 -17.62 -18.86 1.70
N THR A 43 -16.69 -19.75 2.05
CA THR A 43 -16.85 -21.21 1.98
C THR A 43 -16.45 -21.83 3.31
N GLN A 44 -17.27 -22.75 3.83
CA GLN A 44 -17.00 -23.42 5.10
C GLN A 44 -15.96 -24.54 4.95
N ALA A 45 -14.92 -24.51 5.80
CA ALA A 45 -13.86 -25.52 5.88
C ALA A 45 -14.11 -26.44 7.09
N ARG A 46 -14.97 -27.44 6.92
CA ARG A 46 -15.53 -28.23 8.02
C ARG A 46 -14.54 -29.10 8.79
N GLU A 47 -13.45 -29.55 8.17
CA GLU A 47 -12.50 -30.49 8.77
C GLU A 47 -11.26 -29.80 9.36
N VAL A 48 -11.13 -28.48 9.14
CA VAL A 48 -9.95 -27.71 9.52
C VAL A 48 -10.01 -27.35 11.01
N LEU A 49 -8.90 -27.53 11.71
CA LEU A 49 -8.73 -27.25 13.16
C LEU A 49 -9.70 -27.96 14.10
N LYS A 50 -10.42 -29.00 13.67
CA LYS A 50 -11.38 -29.74 14.52
C LYS A 50 -10.77 -30.36 15.78
N GLU A 51 -9.52 -30.79 15.69
CA GLU A 51 -8.83 -31.50 16.77
C GLU A 51 -8.15 -30.56 17.77
N TYR A 52 -8.22 -29.23 17.52
CA TYR A 52 -7.52 -28.22 18.30
C TYR A 52 -8.47 -27.34 19.10
N ASP A 53 -8.05 -26.96 20.30
CA ASP A 53 -8.68 -25.89 21.05
C ASP A 53 -8.35 -24.53 20.37
N ILE A 54 -9.34 -23.96 19.68
CA ILE A 54 -9.21 -22.70 18.94
C ILE A 54 -8.72 -21.57 19.84
N ARG A 55 -9.23 -21.50 21.07
CA ARG A 55 -8.82 -20.48 22.03
C ARG A 55 -7.33 -20.61 22.36
N GLU A 56 -6.86 -21.80 22.60
CA GLU A 56 -5.45 -22.08 22.89
C GLU A 56 -4.55 -21.71 21.71
N VAL A 57 -4.96 -22.09 20.49
CA VAL A 57 -4.23 -21.77 19.26
C VAL A 57 -4.12 -20.26 19.05
N LEU A 58 -5.24 -19.53 19.10
CA LEU A 58 -5.25 -18.08 18.86
C LEU A 58 -4.51 -17.30 19.96
N LEU A 59 -4.66 -17.67 21.22
CA LEU A 59 -3.89 -17.07 22.32
C LEU A 59 -2.39 -17.33 22.18
N GLY A 60 -1.99 -18.48 21.66
CA GLY A 60 -0.60 -18.84 21.46
C GLY A 60 0.06 -18.16 20.25
N MET A 61 -0.72 -17.58 19.34
CA MET A 61 -0.19 -16.73 18.27
C MET A 61 0.29 -15.38 18.80
N MET A 62 -0.25 -14.89 19.90
CA MET A 62 0.09 -13.58 20.47
C MET A 62 1.34 -13.63 21.34
N ASN A 63 2.16 -12.58 21.31
CA ASN A 63 3.20 -12.34 22.30
C ASN A 63 2.59 -11.82 23.63
N GLU A 64 3.41 -11.69 24.68
CA GLU A 64 2.93 -11.27 26.00
C GLU A 64 2.24 -9.90 26.00
N LYS A 65 2.80 -8.92 25.26
CA LYS A 65 2.23 -7.57 25.12
C LYS A 65 0.87 -7.61 24.44
N GLN A 66 0.77 -8.34 23.32
CA GLN A 66 -0.46 -8.52 22.54
C GLN A 66 -1.53 -9.26 23.35
N ARG A 67 -1.14 -10.30 24.09
CA ARG A 67 -2.06 -11.03 24.97
C ARG A 67 -2.64 -10.13 26.05
N LYS A 68 -1.81 -9.28 26.67
CA LYS A 68 -2.27 -8.30 27.66
C LYS A 68 -3.27 -7.30 27.05
N GLN A 69 -2.98 -6.76 25.86
CA GLN A 69 -3.90 -5.88 25.14
C GLN A 69 -5.26 -6.56 24.90
N PHE A 70 -5.24 -7.82 24.46
CA PHE A 70 -6.46 -8.60 24.24
C PHE A 70 -7.23 -8.85 25.54
N GLU A 71 -6.55 -9.17 26.62
CA GLU A 71 -7.16 -9.35 27.96
C GLU A 71 -7.76 -8.05 28.51
N ASP A 72 -7.20 -6.88 28.15
CA ASP A 72 -7.72 -5.54 28.45
C ASP A 72 -8.93 -5.17 27.55
N GLY A 73 -9.40 -6.09 26.69
CA GLY A 73 -10.59 -5.92 25.83
C GLY A 73 -10.34 -5.20 24.52
N GLN A 74 -9.09 -5.10 24.05
CA GLN A 74 -8.73 -4.50 22.78
C GLN A 74 -8.56 -5.56 21.70
N ASP A 75 -8.92 -5.21 20.46
CA ASP A 75 -8.54 -6.01 19.29
C ASP A 75 -7.04 -5.92 19.05
N VAL A 76 -6.43 -7.01 18.58
CA VAL A 76 -4.99 -7.10 18.36
C VAL A 76 -4.71 -7.38 16.89
N ASP A 77 -3.99 -6.46 16.26
CA ASP A 77 -3.54 -6.57 14.85
C ASP A 77 -2.02 -6.82 14.83
N PHE A 78 -1.56 -7.82 14.08
CA PHE A 78 -0.13 -8.14 13.97
C PHE A 78 0.17 -8.96 12.72
N ALA A 79 1.45 -8.98 12.35
CA ALA A 79 1.92 -9.87 11.30
C ALA A 79 2.34 -11.22 11.87
N TRP A 80 1.89 -12.30 11.23
CA TRP A 80 2.37 -13.66 11.49
C TRP A 80 3.28 -14.10 10.34
N GLN A 81 4.47 -14.56 10.66
CA GLN A 81 5.41 -15.10 9.69
C GLN A 81 5.45 -16.62 9.78
N THR A 82 5.20 -17.29 8.66
CA THR A 82 5.32 -18.74 8.54
C THR A 82 6.78 -19.17 8.44
N THR A 83 7.07 -20.45 8.66
CA THR A 83 8.45 -21.01 8.63
C THR A 83 9.13 -20.87 7.26
N ASP A 84 8.37 -20.72 6.19
CA ASP A 84 8.86 -20.45 4.83
C ASP A 84 9.06 -18.95 4.53
N GLY A 85 8.98 -18.11 5.56
CA GLY A 85 9.22 -16.66 5.45
C GLY A 85 8.00 -15.82 5.02
N CYS A 86 6.87 -16.46 4.69
CA CYS A 86 5.68 -15.73 4.25
C CYS A 86 5.02 -14.97 5.40
N ARG A 87 4.60 -13.73 5.16
CA ARG A 87 3.84 -12.95 6.14
C ARG A 87 2.34 -13.02 5.89
N GLN A 88 1.59 -12.93 6.97
CA GLN A 88 0.13 -12.87 7.01
C GLN A 88 -0.27 -11.73 7.95
N ARG A 89 -1.33 -11.02 7.62
CA ARG A 89 -1.94 -10.09 8.57
C ARG A 89 -2.96 -10.83 9.41
N VAL A 90 -2.83 -10.74 10.72
CA VAL A 90 -3.71 -11.40 11.70
C VAL A 90 -4.37 -10.33 12.54
N ASN A 91 -5.70 -10.35 12.58
CA ASN A 91 -6.48 -9.59 13.54
C ASN A 91 -7.19 -10.58 14.47
N ILE A 92 -6.99 -10.43 15.78
CA ILE A 92 -7.67 -11.23 16.83
C ILE A 92 -8.58 -10.30 17.62
N PHE A 93 -9.84 -10.69 17.77
CA PHE A 93 -10.88 -9.91 18.43
C PHE A 93 -11.81 -10.80 19.25
N CYS A 94 -12.66 -10.17 20.07
CA CYS A 94 -13.64 -10.86 20.88
C CYS A 94 -15.06 -10.65 20.33
N GLU A 95 -15.82 -11.74 20.16
CA GLU A 95 -17.22 -11.73 19.77
C GLU A 95 -18.04 -12.59 20.74
N GLN A 96 -19.07 -12.02 21.38
CA GLN A 96 -19.94 -12.75 22.32
C GLN A 96 -19.17 -13.57 23.38
N LYS A 97 -18.07 -13.00 23.91
CA LYS A 97 -17.15 -13.65 24.85
C LYS A 97 -16.33 -14.81 24.28
N LYS A 98 -16.38 -15.04 22.96
CA LYS A 98 -15.56 -16.00 22.23
C LYS A 98 -14.41 -15.27 21.54
N ILE A 99 -13.27 -15.95 21.44
CA ILE A 99 -12.15 -15.44 20.66
C ILE A 99 -12.37 -15.75 19.18
N ALA A 100 -12.08 -14.77 18.34
CA ALA A 100 -12.13 -14.91 16.89
C ALA A 100 -10.88 -14.29 16.24
N ALA A 101 -10.56 -14.75 15.03
CA ALA A 101 -9.46 -14.21 14.25
C ALA A 101 -9.80 -14.15 12.75
N THR A 102 -9.24 -13.15 12.10
CA THR A 102 -9.15 -13.08 10.65
C THR A 102 -7.69 -13.08 10.24
N ILE A 103 -7.30 -14.05 9.41
CA ILE A 103 -5.94 -14.15 8.87
C ILE A 103 -6.02 -13.84 7.37
N ARG A 104 -5.43 -12.70 6.96
CA ARG A 104 -5.29 -12.33 5.55
C ARG A 104 -4.00 -12.87 4.99
N LEU A 105 -4.10 -13.66 3.92
CA LEU A 105 -2.94 -14.24 3.24
C LEU A 105 -2.34 -13.20 2.30
N LEU A 106 -1.08 -12.82 2.54
CA LEU A 106 -0.34 -11.89 1.70
C LEU A 106 0.37 -12.63 0.57
N ASN A 107 0.52 -11.99 -0.59
CA ASN A 107 1.25 -12.55 -1.71
C ASN A 107 2.76 -12.59 -1.42
N GLN A 108 3.42 -13.68 -1.82
CA GLN A 108 4.88 -13.83 -1.70
C GLN A 108 5.62 -13.18 -2.87
N HIS A 109 5.05 -13.33 -4.07
CA HIS A 109 5.64 -12.78 -5.29
C HIS A 109 5.42 -11.27 -5.36
N ILE A 110 6.51 -10.52 -5.51
CA ILE A 110 6.46 -9.09 -5.81
C ILE A 110 6.41 -8.97 -7.33
N PRO A 111 5.28 -8.52 -7.91
CA PRO A 111 5.16 -8.41 -9.36
C PRO A 111 5.93 -7.20 -9.90
N THR A 112 6.31 -7.22 -11.17
CA THR A 112 6.87 -6.06 -11.87
C THR A 112 5.79 -5.05 -12.24
N LEU A 113 6.17 -3.80 -12.59
CA LEU A 113 5.19 -2.81 -13.06
C LEU A 113 4.53 -3.24 -14.37
N GLU A 114 5.26 -3.98 -15.22
CA GLU A 114 4.74 -4.56 -16.46
C GLU A 114 3.64 -5.60 -16.19
N GLU A 115 3.89 -6.52 -15.26
CA GLU A 115 2.90 -7.51 -14.83
C GLU A 115 1.67 -6.85 -14.22
N LEU A 116 1.88 -5.76 -13.48
CA LEU A 116 0.82 -4.94 -12.91
C LEU A 116 0.11 -4.06 -13.95
N LYS A 117 0.66 -3.90 -15.15
CA LYS A 117 0.19 -2.96 -16.18
C LYS A 117 0.21 -1.49 -15.70
N ILE A 118 1.13 -1.16 -14.83
CA ILE A 118 1.40 0.20 -14.34
C ILE A 118 2.43 0.85 -15.28
N PRO A 119 2.33 2.18 -15.55
CA PRO A 119 3.28 2.87 -16.41
C PRO A 119 4.73 2.69 -15.95
N THR A 120 5.59 2.19 -16.84
CA THR A 120 7.01 1.92 -16.54
C THR A 120 7.83 3.21 -16.35
N THR A 121 7.29 4.37 -16.74
CA THR A 121 7.84 5.69 -16.40
C THR A 121 8.01 5.91 -14.90
N LEU A 122 7.27 5.17 -14.05
CA LEU A 122 7.46 5.18 -12.61
C LEU A 122 8.86 4.69 -12.20
N TYR A 123 9.46 3.75 -12.94
CA TYR A 123 10.86 3.35 -12.72
C TYR A 123 11.84 4.50 -12.95
N GLN A 124 11.59 5.34 -13.96
CA GLN A 124 12.45 6.49 -14.23
C GLN A 124 12.42 7.50 -13.08
N LEU A 125 11.25 7.74 -12.48
CA LEU A 125 11.15 8.57 -11.28
C LEU A 125 11.90 7.96 -10.08
N SER A 126 11.94 6.64 -9.98
CA SER A 126 12.66 5.94 -8.92
C SER A 126 14.19 5.99 -9.06
N GLU A 127 14.72 6.45 -10.19
CA GLU A 127 16.15 6.70 -10.42
C GLU A 127 16.62 8.03 -9.82
N GLU A 128 15.68 8.94 -9.52
CA GLU A 128 15.98 10.22 -8.92
C GLU A 128 16.78 10.05 -7.60
N PRO A 129 17.80 10.89 -7.37
CA PRO A 129 18.62 10.77 -6.17
C PRO A 129 17.88 11.27 -4.92
N ARG A 130 16.90 12.16 -5.08
CA ARG A 130 16.14 12.77 -3.99
C ARG A 130 14.79 13.30 -4.47
N GLY A 131 13.90 13.54 -3.53
CA GLY A 131 12.57 14.10 -3.79
C GLY A 131 11.47 13.19 -3.24
N ILE A 132 10.23 13.44 -3.61
CA ILE A 132 9.09 12.66 -3.15
C ILE A 132 8.28 12.10 -4.31
N ILE A 133 7.96 10.81 -4.24
CA ILE A 133 7.07 10.11 -5.17
C ILE A 133 5.88 9.58 -4.38
N LEU A 134 4.68 9.83 -4.87
CA LEU A 134 3.44 9.46 -4.18
C LEU A 134 2.64 8.45 -5.00
N VAL A 135 2.25 7.35 -4.35
CA VAL A 135 1.30 6.38 -4.92
C VAL A 135 -0.02 6.50 -4.16
N THR A 136 -1.08 6.90 -4.86
CA THR A 136 -2.35 7.24 -4.21
C THR A 136 -3.53 6.43 -4.76
N GLY A 137 -4.65 6.46 -4.07
CA GLY A 137 -5.86 5.74 -4.44
C GLY A 137 -6.60 5.16 -3.23
N PRO A 138 -7.83 4.68 -3.40
CA PRO A 138 -8.62 4.11 -2.31
C PRO A 138 -7.96 2.86 -1.72
N THR A 139 -8.48 2.42 -0.57
CA THR A 139 -8.05 1.14 0.03
C THR A 139 -8.28 0.00 -0.95
N GLY A 140 -7.29 -0.89 -1.09
CA GLY A 140 -7.37 -2.03 -2.00
C GLY A 140 -7.11 -1.68 -3.48
N SER A 141 -6.62 -0.47 -3.80
CA SER A 141 -6.25 -0.08 -5.18
C SER A 141 -4.87 -0.61 -5.62
N GLY A 142 -4.12 -1.29 -4.74
CA GLY A 142 -2.83 -1.90 -5.07
C GLY A 142 -1.61 -1.00 -4.82
N LYS A 143 -1.74 0.07 -4.00
CA LYS A 143 -0.65 1.01 -3.70
C LYS A 143 0.60 0.32 -3.16
N SER A 144 0.46 -0.51 -2.13
CA SER A 144 1.57 -1.26 -1.51
C SER A 144 2.25 -2.19 -2.53
N THR A 145 1.45 -2.84 -3.40
CA THR A 145 1.98 -3.72 -4.45
C THR A 145 2.79 -2.93 -5.50
N THR A 146 2.32 -1.75 -5.89
CA THR A 146 3.04 -0.86 -6.82
C THR A 146 4.34 -0.37 -6.21
N LEU A 147 4.33 0.07 -4.94
CA LEU A 147 5.54 0.47 -4.23
C LEU A 147 6.50 -0.70 -4.04
N ALA A 148 5.98 -1.90 -3.74
CA ALA A 148 6.81 -3.10 -3.64
C ALA A 148 7.52 -3.40 -4.96
N ALA A 149 6.83 -3.29 -6.10
CA ALA A 149 7.43 -3.44 -7.42
C ALA A 149 8.57 -2.43 -7.68
N VAL A 150 8.38 -1.18 -7.27
CA VAL A 150 9.40 -0.13 -7.39
C VAL A 150 10.61 -0.41 -6.50
N ILE A 151 10.40 -0.76 -5.23
CA ILE A 151 11.48 -1.12 -4.29
C ILE A 151 12.25 -2.35 -4.78
N GLU A 152 11.55 -3.37 -5.25
CA GLU A 152 12.20 -4.59 -5.76
C GLU A 152 13.02 -4.31 -7.02
N ALA A 153 12.55 -3.45 -7.92
CA ALA A 153 13.32 -3.02 -9.08
C ALA A 153 14.60 -2.26 -8.68
N MET A 154 14.52 -1.37 -7.68
CA MET A 154 15.70 -0.71 -7.11
C MET A 154 16.67 -1.72 -6.51
N ASN A 155 16.17 -2.66 -5.71
CA ASN A 155 16.92 -3.71 -5.03
C ASN A 155 17.71 -4.59 -6.03
N GLN A 156 17.15 -4.82 -7.21
CA GLN A 156 17.83 -5.58 -8.27
C GLN A 156 18.88 -4.78 -9.03
N LYS A 157 18.69 -3.47 -9.14
CA LYS A 157 19.46 -2.61 -10.06
C LYS A 157 20.55 -1.79 -9.36
N TYR A 158 20.29 -1.25 -8.15
CA TYR A 158 21.11 -0.24 -7.50
C TYR A 158 21.68 -0.71 -6.16
N ASP A 159 22.83 -0.18 -5.80
CA ASP A 159 23.51 -0.33 -4.51
C ASP A 159 23.07 0.79 -3.54
N ARG A 160 21.80 0.76 -3.12
CA ARG A 160 21.18 1.75 -2.25
C ARG A 160 20.86 1.17 -0.87
N HIS A 161 20.90 2.02 0.16
CA HIS A 161 20.32 1.71 1.45
C HIS A 161 18.86 2.17 1.46
N ILE A 162 17.93 1.22 1.57
CA ILE A 162 16.49 1.44 1.53
C ILE A 162 15.93 1.15 2.92
N ILE A 163 15.25 2.12 3.52
CA ILE A 163 14.54 1.93 4.79
C ILE A 163 13.04 1.98 4.50
N THR A 164 12.29 0.99 4.95
CA THR A 164 10.84 1.02 4.91
C THR A 164 10.25 1.14 6.31
N ILE A 165 9.19 1.96 6.44
CA ILE A 165 8.42 2.14 7.67
C ILE A 165 6.97 1.82 7.29
N GLU A 166 6.41 0.73 7.81
CA GLU A 166 5.16 0.13 7.35
C GLU A 166 4.22 -0.23 8.50
N ASP A 167 2.90 -0.32 8.24
CA ASP A 167 1.88 -0.68 9.25
C ASP A 167 0.77 -1.55 8.64
N PRO A 168 0.91 -2.88 8.69
CA PRO A 168 2.13 -3.67 8.90
C PRO A 168 2.95 -3.85 7.60
N ILE A 169 4.11 -4.53 7.68
CA ILE A 169 4.90 -4.96 6.51
C ILE A 169 4.08 -5.97 5.70
N GLU A 170 3.80 -5.65 4.42
CA GLU A 170 3.04 -6.51 3.51
C GLU A 170 3.93 -7.42 2.66
N TYR A 171 5.11 -6.95 2.24
CA TYR A 171 6.08 -7.70 1.44
C TYR A 171 7.43 -7.74 2.15
N VAL A 172 8.06 -8.90 2.18
CA VAL A 172 9.42 -9.06 2.73
C VAL A 172 10.41 -9.07 1.57
N TYR A 173 11.42 -8.21 1.64
CA TYR A 173 12.47 -8.12 0.63
C TYR A 173 13.70 -8.93 1.03
N GLU A 174 14.23 -9.68 0.09
CA GLU A 174 15.57 -10.24 0.20
C GLU A 174 16.57 -9.21 -0.32
N CYS A 175 17.61 -8.88 0.47
CA CYS A 175 18.66 -7.98 0.02
C CYS A 175 19.39 -8.59 -1.19
N LYS A 176 19.47 -7.82 -2.31
CA LYS A 176 20.17 -8.20 -3.53
C LYS A 176 21.38 -7.28 -3.77
N LYS A 177 21.19 -6.21 -4.54
CA LYS A 177 22.20 -5.14 -4.65
C LYS A 177 22.03 -4.09 -3.57
N SER A 178 20.79 -3.81 -3.19
CA SER A 178 20.49 -2.86 -2.12
C SER A 178 20.48 -3.54 -0.74
N LEU A 179 20.84 -2.77 0.28
CA LEU A 179 20.56 -3.11 1.68
C LEU A 179 19.14 -2.62 2.02
N ILE A 180 18.29 -3.48 2.53
CA ILE A 180 16.90 -3.11 2.88
C ILE A 180 16.65 -3.39 4.34
N HIS A 181 16.28 -2.35 5.09
CA HIS A 181 15.80 -2.45 6.46
C HIS A 181 14.31 -2.13 6.51
N GLN A 182 13.48 -3.08 6.95
CA GLN A 182 12.04 -2.93 7.10
C GLN A 182 11.69 -2.78 8.57
N ARG A 183 10.93 -1.73 8.89
CA ARG A 183 10.53 -1.40 10.27
C ARG A 183 9.01 -1.34 10.35
N GLU A 184 8.43 -2.10 11.27
CA GLU A 184 6.99 -2.19 11.48
C GLU A 184 6.53 -1.30 12.63
N VAL A 185 5.52 -0.47 12.39
CA VAL A 185 4.89 0.35 13.42
C VAL A 185 4.22 -0.54 14.47
N GLY A 186 4.40 -0.20 15.73
CA GLY A 186 3.89 -0.97 16.85
C GLY A 186 4.75 -2.17 17.27
N GLN A 187 5.73 -2.58 16.42
CA GLN A 187 6.70 -3.63 16.76
C GLN A 187 8.13 -3.08 16.88
N ASP A 188 8.65 -2.50 15.81
CA ASP A 188 10.03 -2.00 15.74
C ASP A 188 10.10 -0.50 16.05
N VAL A 189 9.02 0.24 15.76
CA VAL A 189 8.90 1.68 15.93
C VAL A 189 7.52 2.03 16.51
N THR A 190 7.42 3.20 17.14
CA THR A 190 6.19 3.64 17.80
C THR A 190 5.19 4.25 16.83
N ASP A 191 5.66 5.05 15.86
CA ASP A 191 4.85 5.78 14.88
C ASP A 191 5.70 6.17 13.66
N PHE A 192 5.02 6.57 12.57
CA PHE A 192 5.66 6.94 11.32
C PHE A 192 6.58 8.16 11.46
N ALA A 193 6.13 9.21 12.14
CA ALA A 193 6.87 10.49 12.22
C ALA A 193 8.17 10.34 13.01
N SER A 194 8.15 9.64 14.14
CA SER A 194 9.34 9.39 14.96
C SER A 194 10.33 8.46 14.26
N ALA A 195 9.82 7.41 13.60
CA ALA A 195 10.63 6.48 12.83
C ALA A 195 11.32 7.17 11.65
N LEU A 196 10.61 8.03 10.93
CA LEU A 196 11.15 8.79 9.79
C LEU A 196 12.26 9.76 10.26
N ARG A 197 12.05 10.48 11.36
CA ARG A 197 13.11 11.32 11.95
C ARG A 197 14.33 10.51 12.39
N SER A 198 14.16 9.28 12.82
CA SER A 198 15.28 8.40 13.18
C SER A 198 16.01 7.90 11.94
N ALA A 199 15.28 7.52 10.92
CA ALA A 199 15.82 7.03 9.64
C ALA A 199 16.82 8.01 9.00
N LEU A 200 16.62 9.33 9.15
CA LEU A 200 17.56 10.35 8.65
C LEU A 200 18.98 10.27 9.28
N ARG A 201 19.19 9.48 10.31
CA ARG A 201 20.49 9.23 10.95
C ARG A 201 21.02 7.81 10.69
N GLU A 202 20.32 7.07 9.84
CA GLU A 202 20.62 5.67 9.53
C GLU A 202 21.28 5.53 8.13
N ASP A 203 21.72 6.65 7.54
CA ASP A 203 22.39 6.72 6.21
C ASP A 203 21.52 6.13 5.06
N PRO A 204 20.24 6.49 4.91
CA PRO A 204 19.41 5.98 3.85
C PRO A 204 19.59 6.78 2.55
N ASP A 205 19.51 6.09 1.42
CA ASP A 205 19.30 6.72 0.09
C ASP A 205 17.82 6.87 -0.21
N VAL A 206 17.03 5.85 0.18
CA VAL A 206 15.58 5.76 -0.09
C VAL A 206 14.82 5.45 1.18
N ILE A 207 13.73 6.16 1.41
CA ILE A 207 12.84 5.93 2.55
C ILE A 207 11.43 5.69 2.03
N LEU A 208 10.86 4.51 2.31
CA LEU A 208 9.44 4.25 2.11
C LEU A 208 8.70 4.54 3.42
N VAL A 209 7.74 5.45 3.36
CA VAL A 209 6.77 5.71 4.44
C VAL A 209 5.43 5.16 4.01
N GLY A 210 4.93 4.13 4.68
CA GLY A 210 3.74 3.39 4.29
C GLY A 210 2.56 4.30 3.93
N GLU A 211 2.31 5.30 4.77
CA GLU A 211 1.31 6.34 4.50
C GLU A 211 1.60 7.65 5.25
N MET A 212 1.10 8.77 4.70
CA MET A 212 1.14 10.11 5.32
C MET A 212 -0.29 10.56 5.65
N ARG A 213 -0.69 10.48 6.92
CA ARG A 213 -2.04 10.87 7.38
C ARG A 213 -2.08 12.19 8.11
N ASP A 214 -1.01 12.58 8.77
CA ASP A 214 -0.90 13.70 9.68
C ASP A 214 0.23 14.66 9.29
N TYR A 215 0.17 15.87 9.85
CA TYR A 215 1.15 16.93 9.59
C TYR A 215 2.56 16.55 9.97
N GLU A 216 2.73 15.85 11.09
CA GLU A 216 4.03 15.45 11.62
C GLU A 216 4.77 14.54 10.64
N THR A 217 4.05 13.55 10.09
CA THR A 217 4.59 12.62 9.09
C THR A 217 4.86 13.33 7.76
N ILE A 218 3.93 14.19 7.29
CA ILE A 218 4.11 14.98 6.06
C ILE A 218 5.33 15.89 6.17
N SER A 219 5.45 16.63 7.27
CA SER A 219 6.58 17.54 7.50
C SER A 219 7.92 16.82 7.52
N ALA A 220 7.99 15.67 8.20
CA ALA A 220 9.20 14.85 8.25
C ALA A 220 9.56 14.26 6.87
N ALA A 221 8.58 13.84 6.08
CA ALA A 221 8.78 13.32 4.73
C ALA A 221 9.31 14.39 3.75
N LEU A 222 8.74 15.60 3.82
CA LEU A 222 9.21 16.72 3.00
C LEU A 222 10.62 17.14 3.40
N LEU A 223 10.93 17.18 4.71
CA LEU A 223 12.28 17.46 5.19
C LEU A 223 13.29 16.41 4.68
N ALA A 224 12.95 15.13 4.74
CA ALA A 224 13.80 14.06 4.20
C ALA A 224 14.07 14.25 2.71
N ALA A 225 13.03 14.58 1.93
CA ALA A 225 13.14 14.84 0.49
C ALA A 225 13.99 16.07 0.16
N GLU A 226 13.94 17.14 0.98
CA GLU A 226 14.78 18.34 0.84
C GLU A 226 16.24 18.08 1.19
N THR A 227 16.47 17.24 2.20
CA THR A 227 17.82 16.98 2.73
C THR A 227 18.57 15.88 1.96
N GLY A 228 18.06 15.42 0.83
CA GLY A 228 18.82 14.59 -0.09
C GLY A 228 18.34 13.16 -0.27
N HIS A 229 17.21 12.76 0.33
CA HIS A 229 16.70 11.40 0.28
C HIS A 229 15.56 11.27 -0.75
N LEU A 230 15.43 10.11 -1.38
CA LEU A 230 14.26 9.77 -2.17
C LEU A 230 13.18 9.18 -1.25
N VAL A 231 12.06 9.88 -1.12
CA VAL A 231 10.93 9.45 -0.29
C VAL A 231 9.83 8.86 -1.16
N LEU A 232 9.38 7.66 -0.83
CA LEU A 232 8.22 7.00 -1.40
C LEU A 232 7.10 6.96 -0.35
N SER A 233 5.88 7.33 -0.72
CA SER A 233 4.77 7.25 0.26
C SER A 233 3.41 7.07 -0.40
N THR A 234 2.38 6.83 0.43
CA THR A 234 0.99 6.69 -0.02
C THR A 234 0.04 7.68 0.64
N LEU A 235 -1.04 8.00 -0.09
CA LEU A 235 -2.23 8.65 0.43
C LEU A 235 -3.50 7.96 -0.12
N HIS A 236 -4.64 8.26 0.50
CA HIS A 236 -5.95 7.69 0.12
C HIS A 236 -6.78 8.60 -0.81
N THR A 237 -6.13 9.51 -1.53
CA THR A 237 -6.75 10.44 -2.48
C THR A 237 -6.93 9.81 -3.86
N THR A 238 -7.91 10.31 -4.62
CA THR A 238 -8.29 9.80 -5.95
C THR A 238 -7.98 10.82 -7.04
N GLY A 239 -6.72 11.18 -7.21
CA GLY A 239 -6.25 12.10 -8.24
C GLY A 239 -5.05 12.93 -7.78
N ALA A 240 -4.23 13.37 -8.73
CA ALA A 240 -2.99 14.08 -8.47
C ALA A 240 -3.23 15.47 -7.86
N ALA A 241 -4.16 16.25 -8.41
CA ALA A 241 -4.51 17.57 -7.88
C ALA A 241 -5.05 17.48 -6.44
N GLN A 242 -5.97 16.52 -6.19
CA GLN A 242 -6.51 16.28 -4.85
C GLN A 242 -5.44 15.80 -3.86
N THR A 243 -4.43 15.08 -4.33
CA THR A 243 -3.30 14.65 -3.50
C THR A 243 -2.50 15.85 -3.00
N VAL A 244 -2.19 16.80 -3.89
CA VAL A 244 -1.52 18.05 -3.53
C VAL A 244 -2.33 18.85 -2.50
N GLU A 245 -3.63 19.04 -2.76
CA GLU A 245 -4.54 19.74 -1.82
C GLU A 245 -4.58 19.04 -0.47
N ARG A 246 -4.73 17.71 -0.45
CA ARG A 246 -4.81 16.94 0.79
C ARG A 246 -3.56 17.06 1.67
N ILE A 247 -2.37 17.09 1.05
CA ILE A 247 -1.11 17.29 1.78
C ILE A 247 -1.09 18.69 2.43
N ILE A 248 -1.52 19.71 1.70
CA ILE A 248 -1.54 21.09 2.20
C ILE A 248 -2.59 21.25 3.30
N ASP A 249 -3.80 20.72 3.09
CA ASP A 249 -4.93 20.85 4.01
C ASP A 249 -4.74 20.05 5.31
N ALA A 250 -3.91 19.03 5.31
CA ALA A 250 -3.57 18.29 6.52
C ALA A 250 -2.65 19.08 7.47
N CYS A 251 -2.13 20.23 7.01
CA CYS A 251 -1.20 21.05 7.78
C CYS A 251 -1.91 22.24 8.46
N PRO A 252 -1.42 22.70 9.64
CA PRO A 252 -1.88 23.92 10.26
C PRO A 252 -1.80 25.11 9.29
N ALA A 253 -2.75 26.03 9.38
CA ALA A 253 -2.90 27.14 8.44
C ALA A 253 -1.61 27.98 8.29
N GLU A 254 -0.88 28.19 9.38
CA GLU A 254 0.39 28.90 9.41
C GLU A 254 1.51 28.17 8.66
N SER A 255 1.44 26.85 8.52
CA SER A 255 2.44 26.01 7.86
C SER A 255 2.12 25.71 6.39
N GLN A 256 0.88 25.92 5.94
CA GLN A 256 0.43 25.52 4.60
C GLN A 256 1.26 26.13 3.48
N ASN A 257 1.64 27.41 3.58
CA ASN A 257 2.44 28.06 2.54
C ASN A 257 3.86 27.48 2.47
N GLN A 258 4.47 27.19 3.62
CA GLN A 258 5.79 26.54 3.68
C GLN A 258 5.72 25.14 3.06
N VAL A 259 4.75 24.32 3.46
CA VAL A 259 4.54 22.96 2.93
C VAL A 259 4.31 22.99 1.42
N ARG A 260 3.56 23.97 0.89
CA ARG A 260 3.34 24.16 -0.55
C ARG A 260 4.67 24.39 -1.29
N ILE A 261 5.53 25.26 -0.76
CA ILE A 261 6.84 25.57 -1.35
C ILE A 261 7.74 24.35 -1.29
N GLN A 262 7.80 23.64 -0.16
CA GLN A 262 8.59 22.42 0.01
C GLN A 262 8.12 21.32 -0.93
N LEU A 263 6.81 21.07 -1.01
CA LEU A 263 6.25 20.08 -1.93
C LEU A 263 6.58 20.44 -3.38
N ALA A 264 6.43 21.72 -3.78
CA ALA A 264 6.80 22.19 -5.11
C ALA A 264 8.32 22.09 -5.39
N GLY A 265 9.16 22.05 -4.37
CA GLY A 265 10.62 21.88 -4.51
C GLY A 265 11.08 20.42 -4.57
N THR A 266 10.27 19.50 -4.08
CA THR A 266 10.67 18.09 -3.88
C THR A 266 9.86 17.08 -4.70
N LEU A 267 8.66 17.41 -5.15
CA LEU A 267 7.76 16.49 -5.85
C LEU A 267 8.37 16.02 -7.18
N LYS A 268 8.51 14.70 -7.33
CA LYS A 268 8.96 14.04 -8.58
C LYS A 268 7.79 13.48 -9.37
N GLY A 269 6.78 12.94 -8.70
CA GLY A 269 5.59 12.46 -9.36
C GLY A 269 4.52 11.95 -8.42
N ILE A 270 3.31 11.86 -8.95
CA ILE A 270 2.15 11.26 -8.31
C ILE A 270 1.55 10.26 -9.27
N ILE A 271 1.36 9.02 -8.80
CA ILE A 271 0.53 8.05 -9.49
C ILE A 271 -0.71 7.77 -8.65
N SER A 272 -1.88 8.11 -9.16
CA SER A 272 -3.16 7.76 -8.54
C SER A 272 -3.75 6.57 -9.27
N GLN A 273 -4.18 5.54 -8.53
CA GLN A 273 -4.63 4.28 -9.12
C GLN A 273 -5.92 3.76 -8.51
N CYS A 274 -6.72 3.11 -9.34
CA CYS A 274 -7.85 2.30 -8.93
C CYS A 274 -7.85 0.96 -9.68
N LEU A 275 -8.43 -0.07 -9.07
CA LEU A 275 -8.55 -1.40 -9.68
C LEU A 275 -9.95 -1.59 -10.24
N ILE A 276 -10.04 -1.79 -11.54
CA ILE A 276 -11.31 -2.01 -12.26
C ILE A 276 -11.51 -3.50 -12.49
N PRO A 277 -12.68 -4.07 -12.14
CA PRO A 277 -13.01 -5.44 -12.50
C PRO A 277 -12.99 -5.62 -14.01
N CYS A 278 -12.42 -6.73 -14.49
CA CYS A 278 -12.40 -7.11 -15.90
C CYS A 278 -12.62 -8.62 -16.06
N GLY A 279 -12.84 -9.09 -17.29
CA GLY A 279 -13.04 -10.50 -17.54
C GLY A 279 -14.25 -11.09 -16.80
N GLY A 280 -15.36 -10.37 -16.73
CA GLY A 280 -16.55 -10.81 -15.98
C GLY A 280 -16.39 -10.77 -14.46
N GLY A 281 -15.46 -9.97 -13.95
CA GLY A 281 -15.19 -9.80 -12.51
C GLY A 281 -14.19 -10.79 -11.92
N MET A 282 -13.62 -11.69 -12.70
CA MET A 282 -12.65 -12.69 -12.23
C MET A 282 -11.24 -12.10 -12.03
N THR A 283 -10.90 -11.05 -12.74
CA THR A 283 -9.63 -10.34 -12.66
C THR A 283 -9.83 -8.85 -12.49
N ARG A 284 -8.77 -8.11 -12.18
CA ARG A 284 -8.79 -6.64 -12.07
C ARG A 284 -7.61 -6.06 -12.85
N VAL A 285 -7.83 -4.88 -13.43
CA VAL A 285 -6.79 -4.11 -14.11
C VAL A 285 -6.68 -2.73 -13.46
N PRO A 286 -5.46 -2.21 -13.22
CA PRO A 286 -5.30 -0.86 -12.72
C PRO A 286 -5.63 0.17 -13.81
N ALA A 287 -6.39 1.17 -13.44
CA ALA A 287 -6.49 2.42 -14.16
C ALA A 287 -5.72 3.48 -13.37
N THR A 288 -4.93 4.29 -14.07
CA THR A 288 -3.99 5.21 -13.45
C THR A 288 -4.17 6.64 -13.94
N GLU A 289 -3.86 7.58 -13.06
CA GLU A 289 -3.58 8.97 -13.37
C GLU A 289 -2.13 9.22 -13.00
N PHE A 290 -1.32 9.74 -13.93
CA PHE A 290 0.11 9.89 -13.74
C PHE A 290 0.56 11.33 -14.00
N LEU A 291 1.14 11.94 -12.97
CA LEU A 291 1.70 13.29 -12.98
C LEU A 291 3.19 13.22 -12.71
N THR A 292 3.98 13.96 -13.50
CA THR A 292 5.41 14.20 -13.23
C THR A 292 5.64 15.62 -12.75
N GLY A 293 6.64 15.80 -11.89
CA GLY A 293 7.04 17.10 -11.32
C GLY A 293 7.75 17.98 -12.34
N SER A 294 7.08 18.32 -13.46
CA SER A 294 7.59 19.30 -14.43
C SER A 294 7.56 20.73 -13.86
N ASP A 295 8.41 21.63 -14.35
CA ASP A 295 8.47 23.02 -13.90
C ASP A 295 7.10 23.71 -13.95
N ALA A 296 6.30 23.42 -14.97
CA ALA A 296 4.93 23.96 -15.09
C ALA A 296 4.03 23.47 -13.94
N ILE A 297 4.03 22.17 -13.64
CA ILE A 297 3.26 21.59 -12.54
C ILE A 297 3.74 22.14 -11.18
N LEU A 298 5.05 22.16 -10.95
CA LEU A 298 5.64 22.65 -9.71
C LEU A 298 5.32 24.14 -9.48
N ASN A 299 5.26 24.93 -10.56
CA ASN A 299 4.83 26.34 -10.46
C ASN A 299 3.35 26.48 -10.11
N LEU A 300 2.47 25.66 -10.71
CA LEU A 300 1.04 25.66 -10.33
C LEU A 300 0.83 25.30 -8.85
N ILE A 301 1.60 24.33 -8.34
CA ILE A 301 1.57 23.99 -6.90
C ILE A 301 2.02 25.17 -6.06
N ARG A 302 3.15 25.81 -6.40
CA ARG A 302 3.71 26.95 -5.67
C ARG A 302 2.76 28.13 -5.61
N GLU A 303 2.04 28.39 -6.71
CA GLU A 303 1.07 29.48 -6.83
C GLU A 303 -0.33 29.15 -6.24
N GLY A 304 -0.56 27.91 -5.78
CA GLY A 304 -1.86 27.46 -5.28
C GLY A 304 -2.92 27.28 -6.38
N LYS A 305 -2.50 27.10 -7.63
CA LYS A 305 -3.38 26.90 -8.80
C LYS A 305 -3.62 25.41 -9.11
N THR A 306 -3.84 24.60 -8.10
CA THR A 306 -4.01 23.14 -8.20
C THR A 306 -5.15 22.73 -9.14
N HIS A 307 -6.21 23.54 -9.25
CA HIS A 307 -7.32 23.33 -10.19
C HIS A 307 -6.90 23.32 -11.67
N GLN A 308 -5.73 23.85 -12.03
CA GLN A 308 -5.19 23.86 -13.40
C GLN A 308 -4.33 22.61 -13.70
N ILE A 309 -4.00 21.78 -12.70
CA ILE A 309 -3.12 20.62 -12.86
C ILE A 309 -3.68 19.63 -13.89
N SER A 310 -4.97 19.29 -13.81
CA SER A 310 -5.58 18.33 -14.75
C SER A 310 -5.50 18.79 -16.22
N ALA A 311 -5.74 20.08 -16.49
CA ALA A 311 -5.59 20.64 -17.84
C ALA A 311 -4.14 20.61 -18.32
N MET A 312 -3.17 20.88 -17.44
CA MET A 312 -1.76 20.78 -17.74
C MET A 312 -1.34 19.34 -18.05
N MET A 313 -1.84 18.36 -17.31
CA MET A 313 -1.58 16.93 -17.55
C MET A 313 -2.09 16.50 -18.92
N GLN A 314 -3.29 16.91 -19.32
CA GLN A 314 -3.86 16.62 -20.66
C GLN A 314 -2.97 17.17 -21.78
N SER A 315 -2.46 18.39 -21.64
CA SER A 315 -1.58 19.01 -22.64
C SER A 315 -0.15 18.43 -22.67
N SER A 316 0.25 17.72 -21.61
CA SER A 316 1.59 17.17 -21.40
C SER A 316 1.68 15.66 -21.63
N ALA A 317 0.74 15.07 -22.36
CA ALA A 317 0.73 13.63 -22.65
C ALA A 317 2.02 13.11 -23.30
N ALA A 318 2.69 13.92 -24.11
CA ALA A 318 3.97 13.58 -24.73
C ALA A 318 5.12 13.35 -23.72
N SER A 319 5.00 13.89 -22.49
CA SER A 319 5.95 13.66 -21.39
C SER A 319 5.55 12.48 -20.48
N GLY A 320 4.61 11.64 -20.91
CA GLY A 320 4.16 10.46 -20.18
C GLY A 320 3.07 10.73 -19.13
N MET A 321 2.64 11.99 -18.94
CA MET A 321 1.53 12.33 -18.07
C MET A 321 0.19 11.89 -18.70
N HIS A 322 -0.74 11.47 -17.87
CA HIS A 322 -2.10 11.19 -18.34
C HIS A 322 -3.11 11.33 -17.19
N THR A 323 -4.35 11.71 -17.54
CA THR A 323 -5.47 11.72 -16.62
C THR A 323 -6.09 10.33 -16.51
N LEU A 324 -6.88 10.11 -15.46
CA LEU A 324 -7.62 8.86 -15.29
C LEU A 324 -8.51 8.56 -16.52
N ASN A 325 -9.17 9.56 -17.11
CA ASN A 325 -10.05 9.37 -18.26
C ASN A 325 -9.28 8.96 -19.54
N MET A 326 -8.07 9.48 -19.74
CA MET A 326 -7.20 9.02 -20.83
C MET A 326 -6.84 7.55 -20.67
N ASP A 327 -6.51 7.12 -19.47
CA ASP A 327 -6.15 5.72 -19.19
C ASP A 327 -7.38 4.79 -19.27
N LEU A 328 -8.55 5.23 -18.80
CA LEU A 328 -9.81 4.50 -18.98
C LEU A 328 -10.12 4.28 -20.48
N SER A 329 -9.94 5.31 -21.31
CA SER A 329 -10.10 5.20 -22.77
C SER A 329 -9.11 4.18 -23.36
N ARG A 330 -7.84 4.23 -22.97
CA ARG A 330 -6.81 3.25 -23.38
C ARG A 330 -7.23 1.81 -23.02
N LEU A 331 -7.68 1.59 -21.79
CA LEU A 331 -8.11 0.27 -21.32
C LEU A 331 -9.34 -0.25 -22.08
N MET A 332 -10.27 0.63 -22.43
CA MET A 332 -11.41 0.26 -23.29
C MET A 332 -10.98 -0.12 -24.70
N GLN A 333 -10.09 0.67 -25.32
CA GLN A 333 -9.56 0.40 -26.66
C GLN A 333 -8.79 -0.92 -26.72
N GLN A 334 -8.11 -1.29 -25.62
CA GLN A 334 -7.41 -2.56 -25.48
C GLN A 334 -8.33 -3.72 -25.10
N GLY A 335 -9.62 -3.48 -24.89
CA GLY A 335 -10.61 -4.51 -24.57
C GLY A 335 -10.55 -5.06 -23.13
N TYR A 336 -9.84 -4.40 -22.23
CA TYR A 336 -9.77 -4.82 -20.83
C TYR A 336 -11.04 -4.51 -20.04
N ILE A 337 -11.67 -3.37 -20.32
CA ILE A 337 -12.88 -2.92 -19.63
C ILE A 337 -13.95 -2.49 -20.61
N THR A 338 -15.20 -2.57 -20.21
CA THR A 338 -16.33 -2.08 -20.97
C THR A 338 -16.55 -0.58 -20.76
N ARG A 339 -17.35 0.04 -21.65
CA ARG A 339 -17.78 1.43 -21.46
C ARG A 339 -18.55 1.63 -20.15
N GLU A 340 -19.38 0.67 -19.78
CA GLU A 340 -20.15 0.74 -18.52
C GLU A 340 -19.24 0.73 -17.29
N GLU A 341 -18.19 -0.10 -17.31
CA GLU A 341 -17.18 -0.13 -16.24
C GLU A 341 -16.43 1.18 -16.19
N ALA A 342 -15.94 1.71 -17.31
CA ALA A 342 -15.24 2.99 -17.34
C ALA A 342 -16.11 4.13 -16.78
N MET A 343 -17.41 4.15 -17.12
CA MET A 343 -18.36 5.16 -16.63
C MET A 343 -18.63 5.09 -15.12
N LYS A 344 -18.35 3.96 -14.46
CA LYS A 344 -18.46 3.83 -13.00
C LYS A 344 -17.23 4.39 -12.27
N PHE A 345 -16.06 4.34 -12.92
CA PHE A 345 -14.79 4.73 -12.30
C PHE A 345 -14.29 6.13 -12.69
N THR A 346 -14.88 6.75 -13.70
CA THR A 346 -14.52 8.11 -14.11
C THR A 346 -14.87 9.14 -13.02
N ASN A 347 -13.97 10.09 -12.81
CA ASN A 347 -14.21 11.28 -11.98
C ASN A 347 -14.89 12.42 -12.78
N ASN A 348 -14.90 12.35 -14.13
CA ASN A 348 -15.53 13.34 -15.02
C ASN A 348 -16.14 12.65 -16.26
N LYS A 349 -17.47 12.37 -16.20
CA LYS A 349 -18.19 11.68 -17.26
C LYS A 349 -18.22 12.46 -18.59
N ALA A 350 -18.32 13.80 -18.51
CA ALA A 350 -18.34 14.64 -19.70
C ALA A 350 -17.00 14.60 -20.46
N GLU A 351 -15.89 14.61 -19.72
CA GLU A 351 -14.55 14.45 -20.26
C GLU A 351 -14.36 13.05 -20.87
N LEU A 352 -14.70 11.99 -20.13
CA LEU A 352 -14.55 10.63 -20.65
C LEU A 352 -15.33 10.44 -21.97
N THR A 353 -16.52 11.03 -22.10
CA THR A 353 -17.35 10.93 -23.33
C THR A 353 -16.64 11.53 -24.56
N GLN A 354 -15.65 12.42 -24.38
CA GLN A 354 -14.86 12.97 -25.49
C GLN A 354 -13.78 12.01 -26.00
N TYR A 355 -13.43 11.00 -25.21
CA TYR A 355 -12.40 10.01 -25.55
C TYR A 355 -12.97 8.68 -26.11
N ILE A 356 -14.30 8.49 -26.07
CA ILE A 356 -14.98 7.23 -26.43
C ILE A 356 -16.05 7.36 -27.51
#